data_db4a938c8c63ddc0b3e114f77235ca3d
#
_entry.id   db4a938c8c63ddc0b3e114f77235ca3d
#
_cell.length_a   1.000
_cell.length_b   1.000
_cell.length_c   1.000
_cell.angle_alpha   90.00
_cell.angle_beta   90.00
_cell.angle_gamma   90.00
#
_symmetry.space_group_name_H-M   'P 1'
#
loop_
_entity.id
_entity.type
_entity.pdbx_description
1 polymer ?
#
loop_
_entity_poly.entity_id
_entity_poly.type
_entity_poly.pdbx_seq_one_letter_code
_entity_poly.pdbx_strand_id
1 'polypeptide(L)'
;GKIKCAKRAYALTAKIYKCKTKSDNRYYLCTNKYHAGGCNFGSLDADVVDDIVFKEMQKKLAEFQTLSKKKQDGCNLQVIKLKTRIEEIDKEISSLLEKITSANDTVMQYINNRVAELDAEKKELGAEIVSLDNNHTNDVGEISGYFEHWDELSVSDKITVVDCLIERITASKESIEIKWKI
;
A
#
# COMPACT_ATOMS: atom_id res chain seq x y z
N GLY A 1 -5.50 1.00 -9.00
CA GLY A 1 -5.85 0.02 -7.97
C GLY A 1 -5.62 -1.41 -8.44
N LYS A 2 -5.23 -2.28 -7.54
CA LYS A 2 -4.92 -3.70 -7.80
C LYS A 2 -6.17 -4.53 -8.10
N ILE A 3 -7.32 -4.14 -7.55
CA ILE A 3 -8.57 -4.89 -7.70
C ILE A 3 -9.26 -4.48 -8.99
N LYS A 4 -9.59 -5.47 -9.82
CA LYS A 4 -10.23 -5.31 -11.12
C LYS A 4 -11.56 -6.06 -11.16
N CYS A 5 -12.50 -5.50 -11.90
CA CYS A 5 -13.79 -6.13 -12.18
C CYS A 5 -13.62 -7.30 -13.16
N ALA A 6 -14.07 -8.50 -12.79
CA ALA A 6 -14.00 -9.68 -13.65
C ALA A 6 -14.77 -9.51 -14.97
N LYS A 7 -15.85 -8.70 -14.99
CA LYS A 7 -16.68 -8.51 -16.19
C LYS A 7 -16.07 -7.56 -17.23
N ARG A 8 -15.36 -6.52 -16.79
CA ARG A 8 -14.93 -5.43 -17.67
C ARG A 8 -13.47 -5.02 -17.48
N ALA A 9 -12.71 -5.67 -16.60
CA ALA A 9 -11.32 -5.39 -16.27
C ALA A 9 -11.02 -3.96 -15.76
N TYR A 10 -12.05 -3.13 -15.53
CA TYR A 10 -11.90 -1.81 -14.94
C TYR A 10 -11.58 -1.91 -13.44
N ALA A 11 -10.95 -0.87 -12.90
CA ALA A 11 -10.66 -0.81 -11.48
C ALA A 11 -11.94 -0.87 -10.63
N LEU A 12 -11.88 -1.57 -9.52
CA LEU A 12 -12.85 -1.45 -8.46
C LEU A 12 -12.35 -0.41 -7.45
N THR A 13 -13.21 0.53 -7.08
CA THR A 13 -12.92 1.55 -6.07
C THR A 13 -13.79 1.36 -4.85
N ALA A 14 -13.20 1.50 -3.67
CA ALA A 14 -13.96 1.47 -2.43
C ALA A 14 -14.77 2.76 -2.26
N LYS A 15 -16.04 2.63 -1.91
CA LYS A 15 -16.90 3.72 -1.46
C LYS A 15 -17.43 3.43 -0.07
N ILE A 16 -17.37 4.44 0.78
CA ILE A 16 -17.89 4.39 2.15
C ILE A 16 -19.30 4.96 2.16
N TYR A 17 -20.23 4.21 2.69
CA TYR A 17 -21.61 4.63 2.92
C TYR A 17 -21.82 4.84 4.43
N LYS A 18 -21.88 6.11 4.83
CA LYS A 18 -22.09 6.47 6.23
C LYS A 18 -23.50 6.12 6.67
N CYS A 19 -23.61 5.39 7.76
CA CYS A 19 -24.89 5.05 8.39
C CYS A 19 -25.03 5.79 9.70
N LYS A 20 -26.21 6.44 9.94
CA LYS A 20 -26.47 7.18 11.19
C LYS A 20 -26.67 6.27 12.42
N THR A 21 -27.00 5.00 12.20
CA THR A 21 -27.42 4.07 13.26
C THR A 21 -26.58 2.79 13.35
N LYS A 22 -25.66 2.57 12.41
CA LYS A 22 -24.78 1.38 12.31
C LYS A 22 -23.38 1.82 11.91
N SER A 23 -22.43 0.88 11.97
CA SER A 23 -21.09 1.08 11.42
C SER A 23 -21.15 1.47 9.94
N ASP A 24 -20.21 2.28 9.50
CA ASP A 24 -20.05 2.63 8.09
C ASP A 24 -19.77 1.38 7.27
N ASN A 25 -20.43 1.23 6.12
CA ASN A 25 -20.22 0.12 5.22
C ASN A 25 -19.33 0.53 4.05
N ARG A 26 -18.35 -0.29 3.73
CA ARG A 26 -17.45 -0.12 2.58
C ARG A 26 -17.83 -1.07 1.46
N TYR A 27 -17.92 -0.57 0.23
CA TYR A 27 -18.21 -1.40 -0.94
C TYR A 27 -17.26 -1.11 -2.08
N TYR A 28 -16.79 -2.16 -2.76
CA TYR A 28 -16.11 -2.06 -4.03
C TYR A 28 -17.11 -1.92 -5.17
N LEU A 29 -16.94 -0.86 -5.97
CA LEU A 29 -17.74 -0.56 -7.16
C LEU A 29 -16.85 -0.46 -8.39
N CYS A 30 -17.33 -0.99 -9.51
CA CYS A 30 -16.64 -0.85 -10.79
C CYS A 30 -16.65 0.61 -11.25
N THR A 31 -15.49 1.16 -11.57
CA THR A 31 -15.37 2.55 -12.05
C THR A 31 -16.13 2.80 -13.33
N ASN A 32 -16.36 1.76 -14.14
CA ASN A 32 -17.15 1.87 -15.38
C ASN A 32 -18.68 1.84 -15.14
N LYS A 33 -19.15 1.82 -13.90
CA LYS A 33 -20.58 1.75 -13.58
C LYS A 33 -21.37 2.95 -14.11
N TYR A 34 -20.73 4.12 -14.14
CA TYR A 34 -21.38 5.40 -14.47
C TYR A 34 -21.08 5.89 -15.89
N HIS A 35 -20.35 5.11 -16.70
CA HIS A 35 -20.08 5.43 -18.09
C HIS A 35 -21.13 4.84 -19.05
N ALA A 36 -21.27 5.43 -20.24
CA ALA A 36 -22.16 4.93 -21.29
C ALA A 36 -21.84 3.45 -21.60
N GLY A 37 -22.85 2.62 -21.56
CA GLY A 37 -22.70 1.17 -21.69
C GLY A 37 -22.28 0.45 -20.39
N GLY A 38 -22.32 1.11 -19.28
CA GLY A 38 -22.02 0.76 -17.92
C GLY A 38 -21.70 -0.68 -17.53
N CYS A 39 -21.22 -0.88 -16.33
CA CYS A 39 -20.98 -2.23 -15.81
C CYS A 39 -22.09 -2.63 -14.83
N ASN A 40 -22.76 -3.75 -15.10
CA ASN A 40 -23.77 -4.33 -14.23
C ASN A 40 -23.17 -5.24 -13.12
N PHE A 41 -21.92 -5.02 -12.76
CA PHE A 41 -21.19 -5.77 -11.75
C PHE A 41 -21.88 -5.72 -10.36
N GLY A 42 -22.54 -4.60 -10.06
CA GLY A 42 -23.14 -4.36 -8.74
C GLY A 42 -22.10 -3.80 -7.74
N SER A 43 -22.13 -4.34 -6.53
CA SER A 43 -21.19 -4.00 -5.46
C SER A 43 -20.69 -5.25 -4.77
N LEU A 44 -19.49 -5.20 -4.24
CA LEU A 44 -18.94 -6.20 -3.31
C LEU A 44 -18.70 -5.54 -1.98
N ASP A 45 -18.96 -6.23 -0.90
CA ASP A 45 -18.56 -5.82 0.44
C ASP A 45 -17.03 -5.78 0.49
N ALA A 46 -16.48 -4.62 0.81
CA ALA A 46 -15.04 -4.44 0.78
C ALA A 46 -14.35 -5.17 1.93
N ASP A 47 -14.97 -5.23 3.09
CA ASP A 47 -14.40 -5.89 4.26
C ASP A 47 -14.30 -7.41 4.01
N VAL A 48 -15.33 -7.99 3.40
CA VAL A 48 -15.33 -9.42 3.01
C VAL A 48 -14.24 -9.72 1.97
N VAL A 49 -14.08 -8.85 0.97
CA VAL A 49 -13.03 -9.02 -0.06
C VAL A 49 -11.65 -8.91 0.55
N ASP A 50 -11.43 -7.89 1.40
CA ASP A 50 -10.16 -7.64 2.07
C ASP A 50 -9.77 -8.83 2.97
N ASP A 51 -10.74 -9.41 3.70
CA ASP A 51 -10.54 -10.61 4.54
C ASP A 51 -10.16 -11.84 3.71
N ILE A 52 -10.81 -12.06 2.57
CA ILE A 52 -10.48 -13.18 1.67
C ILE A 52 -9.06 -13.02 1.14
N VAL A 53 -8.72 -11.83 0.66
CA VAL A 53 -7.37 -11.54 0.13
C VAL A 53 -6.32 -11.74 1.22
N PHE A 54 -6.58 -11.27 2.44
CA PHE A 54 -5.67 -11.45 3.57
C PHE A 54 -5.43 -12.93 3.89
N LYS A 55 -6.48 -13.74 3.97
CA LYS A 55 -6.36 -15.17 4.20
C LYS A 55 -5.58 -15.90 3.10
N GLU A 56 -5.80 -15.52 1.84
CA GLU A 56 -5.05 -16.11 0.73
C GLU A 56 -3.57 -15.69 0.74
N MET A 57 -3.25 -14.44 1.14
CA MET A 57 -1.87 -14.01 1.36
C MET A 57 -1.19 -14.83 2.47
N GLN A 58 -1.88 -15.07 3.60
CA GLN A 58 -1.34 -15.91 4.69
C GLN A 58 -1.04 -17.34 4.21
N LYS A 59 -1.98 -17.96 3.47
CA LYS A 59 -1.75 -19.30 2.91
C LYS A 59 -0.55 -19.32 1.97
N LYS A 60 -0.47 -18.33 1.08
CA LYS A 60 0.61 -18.23 0.11
C LYS A 60 1.96 -18.10 0.79
N LEU A 61 2.07 -17.29 1.83
CA LEU A 61 3.29 -17.19 2.62
C LEU A 61 3.66 -18.48 3.34
N ALA A 62 2.69 -19.19 3.91
CA ALA A 62 2.92 -20.49 4.52
C ALA A 62 3.46 -21.53 3.51
N GLU A 63 2.93 -21.53 2.27
CA GLU A 63 3.48 -22.33 1.17
C GLU A 63 4.93 -21.96 0.88
N PHE A 64 5.25 -20.66 0.85
CA PHE A 64 6.62 -20.20 0.60
C PHE A 64 7.59 -20.55 1.72
N GLN A 65 7.16 -20.47 2.97
CA GLN A 65 7.99 -20.91 4.11
C GLN A 65 8.37 -22.38 4.00
N THR A 66 7.49 -23.22 3.46
CA THR A 66 7.79 -24.64 3.24
C THR A 66 8.68 -24.89 2.02
N LEU A 67 8.64 -24.00 1.04
CA LEU A 67 9.41 -24.11 -0.21
C LEU A 67 10.70 -23.28 -0.20
N SER A 68 10.96 -22.53 0.86
CA SER A 68 11.99 -21.50 0.93
C SER A 68 13.41 -22.03 0.89
N LYS A 69 13.93 -22.21 -0.30
CA LYS A 69 15.36 -22.15 -0.62
C LYS A 69 15.65 -21.57 -2.02
N LYS A 70 14.68 -20.96 -2.68
CA LYS A 70 14.97 -20.27 -3.96
C LYS A 70 14.97 -18.75 -3.73
N LYS A 71 16.11 -18.14 -4.09
CA LYS A 71 16.21 -16.69 -4.25
C LYS A 71 15.04 -16.19 -5.09
N GLN A 72 14.17 -15.39 -4.48
CA GLN A 72 13.18 -14.63 -5.22
C GLN A 72 13.68 -13.18 -5.30
N ASP A 73 13.57 -12.58 -6.47
CA ASP A 73 13.63 -11.13 -6.66
C ASP A 73 12.42 -10.54 -5.94
N GLY A 74 12.55 -10.33 -4.68
CA GLY A 74 11.45 -10.00 -3.81
C GLY A 74 11.59 -8.64 -3.17
N CYS A 75 10.53 -8.24 -2.62
CA CYS A 75 10.32 -6.99 -1.93
C CYS A 75 11.10 -6.97 -0.62
N ASN A 76 12.07 -6.07 -0.53
CA ASN A 76 12.78 -5.79 0.72
C ASN A 76 11.93 -4.82 1.55
N LEU A 77 11.34 -5.32 2.65
CA LEU A 77 10.46 -4.54 3.53
C LEU A 77 11.17 -3.35 4.19
N GLN A 78 12.47 -3.47 4.42
CA GLN A 78 13.26 -2.37 4.94
C GLN A 78 13.35 -1.26 3.90
N VAL A 79 13.57 -1.59 2.62
CA VAL A 79 13.51 -0.64 1.51
C VAL A 79 12.16 0.06 1.42
N ILE A 80 11.09 -0.66 1.73
CA ILE A 80 9.75 -0.09 1.71
C ILE A 80 9.54 0.91 2.83
N LYS A 81 9.89 0.55 4.06
CA LYS A 81 9.81 1.49 5.19
C LYS A 81 10.59 2.76 4.91
N LEU A 82 11.79 2.61 4.35
CA LEU A 82 12.62 3.74 3.97
C LEU A 82 11.97 4.60 2.88
N LYS A 83 11.36 3.98 1.86
CA LYS A 83 10.60 4.70 0.82
C LYS A 83 9.38 5.42 1.40
N THR A 84 8.61 4.77 2.27
CA THR A 84 7.47 5.40 2.95
C THR A 84 7.94 6.61 3.77
N ARG A 85 9.05 6.47 4.50
CA ARG A 85 9.61 7.58 5.27
C ARG A 85 10.04 8.75 4.38
N ILE A 86 10.63 8.47 3.21
CA ILE A 86 10.96 9.49 2.21
C ILE A 86 9.70 10.23 1.73
N GLU A 87 8.60 9.50 1.46
CA GLU A 87 7.33 10.13 1.06
C GLU A 87 6.73 11.00 2.16
N GLU A 88 6.86 10.61 3.43
CA GLU A 88 6.45 11.44 4.57
C GLU A 88 7.27 12.73 4.65
N ILE A 89 8.58 12.62 4.47
CA ILE A 89 9.51 13.77 4.42
C ILE A 89 9.10 14.71 3.28
N ASP A 90 8.82 14.21 2.09
CA ASP A 90 8.39 15.03 0.96
C ASP A 90 7.07 15.77 1.24
N LYS A 91 6.14 15.14 1.92
CA LYS A 91 4.89 15.78 2.37
C LYS A 91 5.14 16.86 3.42
N GLU A 92 6.05 16.59 4.38
CA GLU A 92 6.42 17.57 5.41
C GLU A 92 7.10 18.80 4.79
N ILE A 93 8.06 18.60 3.88
CA ILE A 93 8.72 19.68 3.13
C ILE A 93 7.67 20.50 2.34
N SER A 94 6.78 19.85 1.61
CA SER A 94 5.73 20.53 0.86
C SER A 94 4.82 21.38 1.76
N SER A 95 4.43 20.85 2.92
CA SER A 95 3.63 21.58 3.92
C SER A 95 4.39 22.76 4.53
N LEU A 96 5.71 22.64 4.72
CA LEU A 96 6.54 23.76 5.20
C LEU A 96 6.68 24.85 4.13
N LEU A 97 6.85 24.47 2.86
CA LEU A 97 6.94 25.41 1.75
C LEU A 97 5.64 26.20 1.52
N GLU A 98 4.47 25.57 1.71
CA GLU A 98 3.18 26.27 1.63
C GLU A 98 3.03 27.38 2.69
N LYS A 99 3.68 27.22 3.85
CA LYS A 99 3.64 28.19 4.95
C LYS A 99 4.59 29.38 4.78
N ILE A 100 5.50 29.31 3.82
CA ILE A 100 6.50 30.37 3.57
C ILE A 100 5.84 31.70 3.16
N THR A 101 4.73 31.66 2.42
CA THR A 101 4.06 32.87 1.90
C THR A 101 3.56 33.84 2.97
N SER A 102 3.41 33.39 4.21
CA SER A 102 2.95 34.18 5.36
C SER A 102 3.99 34.30 6.50
N ALA A 103 5.21 33.81 6.26
CA ALA A 103 6.25 33.73 7.31
C ALA A 103 7.04 35.04 7.40
N ASN A 104 7.42 35.45 8.63
CA ASN A 104 8.42 36.48 8.88
C ASN A 104 9.84 35.92 8.79
N ASP A 105 10.86 36.79 8.77
CA ASP A 105 12.26 36.39 8.56
C ASP A 105 12.74 35.33 9.58
N THR A 106 12.29 35.40 10.82
CA THR A 106 12.67 34.44 11.86
C THR A 106 12.06 33.07 11.58
N VAL A 107 10.79 33.01 11.22
CA VAL A 107 10.09 31.76 10.85
C VAL A 107 10.69 31.16 9.58
N MET A 108 11.09 32.02 8.63
CA MET A 108 11.76 31.59 7.40
C MET A 108 13.08 30.86 7.70
N GLN A 109 13.88 31.36 8.65
CA GLN A 109 15.12 30.68 9.08
C GLN A 109 14.83 29.31 9.68
N TYR A 110 13.82 29.18 10.54
CA TYR A 110 13.42 27.88 11.11
C TYR A 110 12.95 26.90 10.04
N ILE A 111 12.14 27.36 9.08
CA ILE A 111 11.68 26.53 7.96
C ILE A 111 12.87 26.06 7.12
N ASN A 112 13.79 26.96 6.77
CA ASN A 112 14.98 26.62 5.98
C ASN A 112 15.86 25.59 6.69
N ASN A 113 16.09 25.76 8.00
CA ASN A 113 16.85 24.79 8.79
C ASN A 113 16.15 23.42 8.81
N ARG A 114 14.82 23.40 9.04
CA ARG A 114 14.06 22.16 9.07
C ARG A 114 14.05 21.46 7.71
N VAL A 115 13.91 22.19 6.62
CA VAL A 115 13.99 21.64 5.26
C VAL A 115 15.38 21.06 5.00
N ALA A 116 16.46 21.73 5.43
CA ALA A 116 17.81 21.21 5.29
C ALA A 116 18.05 19.92 6.09
N GLU A 117 17.49 19.82 7.30
CA GLU A 117 17.53 18.57 8.09
C GLU A 117 16.78 17.42 7.38
N LEU A 118 15.58 17.70 6.89
CA LEU A 118 14.76 16.73 6.17
C LEU A 118 15.42 16.27 4.86
N ASP A 119 16.06 17.17 4.12
CA ASP A 119 16.81 16.83 2.92
C ASP A 119 18.06 15.97 3.23
N ALA A 120 18.71 16.21 4.36
CA ALA A 120 19.82 15.38 4.82
C ALA A 120 19.32 13.97 5.17
N GLU A 121 18.25 13.86 5.98
CA GLU A 121 17.61 12.59 6.32
C GLU A 121 17.20 11.82 5.05
N LYS A 122 16.58 12.49 4.08
CA LYS A 122 16.18 11.89 2.80
C LYS A 122 17.37 11.31 2.02
N LYS A 123 18.51 12.01 2.01
CA LYS A 123 19.73 11.52 1.34
C LYS A 123 20.30 10.29 2.03
N GLU A 124 20.31 10.26 3.37
CA GLU A 124 20.78 9.11 4.14
C GLU A 124 19.90 7.88 3.88
N LEU A 125 18.58 8.06 3.94
CA LEU A 125 17.61 6.99 3.63
C LEU A 125 17.77 6.47 2.19
N GLY A 126 18.02 7.37 1.23
CA GLY A 126 18.29 7.01 -0.16
C GLY A 126 19.57 6.17 -0.31
N ALA A 127 20.64 6.53 0.38
CA ALA A 127 21.89 5.76 0.39
C ALA A 127 21.69 4.37 1.04
N GLU A 128 20.91 4.30 2.11
CA GLU A 128 20.57 3.02 2.75
C GLU A 128 19.76 2.11 1.81
N ILE A 129 18.79 2.65 1.09
CA ILE A 129 18.04 1.90 0.08
C ILE A 129 18.99 1.28 -0.96
N VAL A 130 19.92 2.06 -1.49
CA VAL A 130 20.90 1.56 -2.48
C VAL A 130 21.77 0.44 -1.89
N SER A 131 22.17 0.55 -0.63
CA SER A 131 22.95 -0.48 0.05
C SER A 131 22.17 -1.78 0.26
N LEU A 132 20.88 -1.67 0.55
CA LEU A 132 19.97 -2.80 0.75
C LEU A 132 19.58 -3.48 -0.57
N ASP A 133 19.41 -2.72 -1.65
CA ASP A 133 19.15 -3.27 -2.99
C ASP A 133 20.33 -4.13 -3.49
N ASN A 134 21.54 -3.81 -3.07
CA ASN A 134 22.73 -4.63 -3.40
C ASN A 134 22.85 -5.91 -2.54
N ASN A 135 22.13 -6.00 -1.43
CA ASN A 135 22.13 -7.14 -0.52
C ASN A 135 20.79 -7.90 -0.58
N HIS A 136 20.39 -8.37 -1.76
CA HIS A 136 19.15 -9.15 -1.97
C HIS A 136 19.15 -10.46 -1.16
N THR A 137 18.80 -10.40 0.09
CA THR A 137 18.32 -11.56 0.86
C THR A 137 16.92 -11.26 1.36
N ASN A 138 15.94 -11.63 0.55
CA ASN A 138 14.55 -11.59 0.99
C ASN A 138 14.33 -12.66 2.04
N ASP A 139 14.26 -12.24 3.27
CA ASP A 139 13.91 -13.14 4.35
C ASP A 139 12.37 -13.21 4.44
N VAL A 140 11.83 -14.35 3.95
CA VAL A 140 10.39 -14.69 4.06
C VAL A 140 9.94 -14.66 5.53
N GLY A 141 10.87 -14.81 6.48
CA GLY A 141 10.64 -14.69 7.91
C GLY A 141 10.17 -13.28 8.32
N GLU A 142 10.73 -12.23 7.72
CA GLU A 142 10.30 -10.85 8.02
C GLU A 142 8.87 -10.58 7.56
N ILE A 143 8.49 -11.09 6.38
CA ILE A 143 7.12 -10.94 5.86
C ILE A 143 6.10 -11.62 6.79
N SER A 144 6.46 -12.74 7.39
CA SER A 144 5.62 -13.45 8.37
C SER A 144 5.29 -12.59 9.58
N GLY A 145 6.26 -11.85 10.12
CA GLY A 145 6.05 -10.96 11.27
C GLY A 145 5.00 -9.87 11.03
N TYR A 146 4.86 -9.39 9.78
CA TYR A 146 3.84 -8.39 9.45
C TYR A 146 2.42 -8.95 9.49
N PHE A 147 2.24 -10.25 9.25
CA PHE A 147 0.92 -10.87 9.33
C PHE A 147 0.48 -11.14 10.76
N GLU A 148 1.42 -11.31 11.69
CA GLU A 148 1.12 -11.45 13.11
C GLU A 148 0.62 -10.14 13.74
N HIS A 149 1.09 -8.99 13.21
CA HIS A 149 0.71 -7.64 13.66
C HIS A 149 -0.09 -6.86 12.61
N TRP A 150 -0.79 -7.56 11.71
CA TRP A 150 -1.47 -6.94 10.59
C TRP A 150 -2.41 -5.80 10.97
N ASP A 151 -3.15 -5.95 12.07
CA ASP A 151 -4.12 -4.94 12.50
C ASP A 151 -3.46 -3.65 13.00
N GLU A 152 -2.23 -3.74 13.48
CA GLU A 152 -1.44 -2.61 13.99
C GLU A 152 -0.70 -1.85 12.88
N LEU A 153 -0.59 -2.44 11.67
CA LEU A 153 0.10 -1.83 10.54
C LEU A 153 -0.66 -0.61 10.03
N SER A 154 0.10 0.41 9.61
CA SER A 154 -0.46 1.55 8.90
C SER A 154 -1.08 1.10 7.56
N VAL A 155 -2.03 1.88 7.05
CA VAL A 155 -2.64 1.62 5.73
C VAL A 155 -1.58 1.61 4.62
N SER A 156 -0.56 2.45 4.74
CA SER A 156 0.56 2.52 3.79
C SER A 156 1.35 1.21 3.77
N ASP A 157 1.69 0.67 4.96
CA ASP A 157 2.44 -0.58 5.06
C ASP A 157 1.62 -1.76 4.52
N LYS A 158 0.32 -1.81 4.82
CA LYS A 158 -0.61 -2.81 4.27
C LYS A 158 -0.64 -2.77 2.75
N ILE A 159 -0.78 -1.58 2.15
CA ILE A 159 -0.75 -1.40 0.69
C ILE A 159 0.57 -1.93 0.12
N THR A 160 1.64 -1.66 0.78
CA THR A 160 2.97 -2.05 0.33
C THR A 160 3.18 -3.56 0.38
N VAL A 161 2.81 -4.23 1.47
CA VAL A 161 2.84 -5.69 1.55
C VAL A 161 1.99 -6.31 0.44
N VAL A 162 0.78 -5.79 0.21
CA VAL A 162 -0.09 -6.23 -0.90
C VAL A 162 0.57 -5.99 -2.26
N ASP A 163 1.24 -4.85 -2.44
CA ASP A 163 1.92 -4.51 -3.69
C ASP A 163 3.12 -5.40 -3.96
N CYS A 164 3.77 -5.92 -2.94
CA CYS A 164 4.86 -6.87 -3.09
C CYS A 164 4.39 -8.26 -3.51
N LEU A 165 3.34 -8.74 -2.88
CA LEU A 165 2.88 -10.11 -3.06
C LEU A 165 1.95 -10.27 -4.28
N ILE A 166 1.13 -9.27 -4.58
CA ILE A 166 0.03 -9.37 -5.53
C ILE A 166 0.27 -8.47 -6.75
N GLU A 167 0.19 -9.07 -7.94
CA GLU A 167 0.19 -8.33 -9.19
C GLU A 167 -1.20 -7.72 -9.44
N ARG A 168 -2.24 -8.54 -9.33
CA ARG A 168 -3.62 -8.14 -9.63
C ARG A 168 -4.62 -9.05 -8.91
N ILE A 169 -5.73 -8.47 -8.52
CA ILE A 169 -6.90 -9.18 -8.00
C ILE A 169 -8.03 -8.98 -9.00
N THR A 170 -8.66 -10.06 -9.44
CA THR A 170 -9.84 -10.02 -10.29
C THR A 170 -11.03 -10.51 -9.46
N ALA A 171 -12.00 -9.63 -9.22
CA ALA A 171 -13.14 -9.95 -8.36
C ALA A 171 -14.45 -10.01 -9.14
N SER A 172 -15.25 -11.02 -8.83
CA SER A 172 -16.65 -11.18 -9.22
C SER A 172 -17.51 -11.33 -7.97
N LYS A 173 -18.83 -11.49 -8.13
CA LYS A 173 -19.72 -11.83 -7.01
C LYS A 173 -19.56 -13.28 -6.52
N GLU A 174 -18.98 -14.12 -7.34
CA GLU A 174 -18.89 -15.56 -7.13
C GLU A 174 -17.46 -16.00 -6.80
N SER A 175 -16.46 -15.25 -7.27
CA SER A 175 -15.06 -15.63 -7.14
C SER A 175 -14.14 -14.41 -7.02
N ILE A 176 -13.02 -14.61 -6.31
CA ILE A 176 -11.90 -13.68 -6.24
C ILE A 176 -10.67 -14.45 -6.71
N GLU A 177 -10.07 -13.99 -7.79
CA GLU A 177 -8.84 -14.54 -8.35
C GLU A 177 -7.67 -13.62 -8.06
N ILE A 178 -6.60 -14.16 -7.52
CA ILE A 178 -5.40 -13.40 -7.17
C ILE A 178 -4.27 -13.86 -8.09
N LYS A 179 -3.72 -12.91 -8.85
CA LYS A 179 -2.49 -13.11 -9.60
C LYS A 179 -1.32 -12.64 -8.74
N TRP A 180 -0.46 -13.57 -8.38
CA TRP A 180 0.70 -13.34 -7.54
C TRP A 180 1.88 -12.81 -8.36
N LYS A 181 2.77 -12.07 -7.70
CA LYS A 181 4.07 -11.65 -8.26
C LYS A 181 5.18 -12.65 -7.95
N ILE A 182 4.92 -13.50 -6.99
CA ILE A 182 5.83 -14.49 -6.40
C ILE A 182 5.44 -15.90 -6.82
#